data_01f05d4a1884a16eb04fcbd34648383f
#
_entry.id   01f05d4a1884a16eb04fcbd34648383f
#
_cell.length_a   1.000
_cell.length_b   1.000
_cell.length_c   1.000
_cell.angle_alpha   90.00
_cell.angle_beta   90.00
_cell.angle_gamma   90.00
#
_symmetry.space_group_name_H-M   'P 1'
#
loop_
_entity.id
_entity.type
_entity.pdbx_description
1 polymer ?
#
loop_
_entity_poly.entity_id
_entity_poly.type
_entity_poly.pdbx_seq_one_letter_code
_entity_poly.pdbx_strand_id
1 'polypeptide(L)' 'MARITVEDSLQNVSNLFELVLVAAKRARRIANGAQPLVDRENDKPTVIALREIAEGLITRDLLAEADQ' A
#
# COMPACT_ATOMS: atom_id res chain seq x y z
N MET A 1 4.13 -16.00 5.64
CA MET A 1 3.54 -14.76 5.10
C MET A 1 3.42 -13.73 6.20
N ALA A 2 3.84 -12.52 5.91
CA ALA A 2 3.72 -11.45 6.88
C ALA A 2 2.24 -11.12 7.13
N ARG A 3 1.90 -10.93 8.38
CA ARG A 3 0.53 -10.57 8.74
C ARG A 3 0.44 -9.05 8.80
N ILE A 4 -0.50 -8.49 8.08
CA ILE A 4 -0.76 -7.05 8.06
C ILE A 4 -2.16 -6.82 8.61
N THR A 5 -2.28 -5.88 9.54
CA THR A 5 -3.57 -5.46 10.04
C THR A 5 -3.86 -4.04 9.56
N VAL A 6 -5.14 -3.68 9.56
CA VAL A 6 -5.54 -2.31 9.23
C VAL A 6 -4.91 -1.33 10.22
N GLU A 7 -4.81 -1.73 11.48
CA GLU A 7 -4.22 -0.86 12.50
C GLU A 7 -2.76 -0.53 12.19
N ASP A 8 -1.99 -1.52 11.73
CA ASP A 8 -0.60 -1.29 11.37
C ASP A 8 -0.48 -0.28 10.24
N SER A 9 -1.36 -0.40 9.24
CA SER A 9 -1.35 0.50 8.10
C SER A 9 -1.80 1.91 8.49
N LEU A 10 -2.72 2.03 9.45
CA LEU A 10 -3.23 3.34 9.88
C LEU A 10 -2.19 4.18 10.60
N GLN A 11 -1.07 3.60 11.02
CA GLN A 11 0.00 4.38 11.62
C GLN A 11 0.61 5.36 10.63
N ASN A 12 0.48 5.10 9.34
CA ASN A 12 1.12 5.88 8.29
C ASN A 12 0.13 6.65 7.41
N VAL A 13 -1.16 6.59 7.74
CA VAL A 13 -2.19 7.35 7.04
C VAL A 13 -3.18 7.87 8.09
N SER A 14 -3.92 8.93 7.74
CA SER A 14 -4.73 9.65 8.73
C SER A 14 -5.97 8.90 9.18
N ASN A 15 -6.56 8.09 8.31
CA ASN A 15 -7.82 7.43 8.62
C ASN A 15 -8.06 6.28 7.65
N LEU A 16 -9.11 5.51 7.94
CA LEU A 16 -9.42 4.34 7.12
C LEU A 16 -9.73 4.71 5.67
N PHE A 17 -10.40 5.82 5.46
CA PHE A 17 -10.76 6.25 4.11
C PHE A 17 -9.49 6.50 3.28
N GLU A 18 -8.53 7.25 3.85
CA GLU A 18 -7.27 7.48 3.17
C GLU A 18 -6.49 6.17 2.96
N LEU A 19 -6.54 5.28 3.94
CA LEU A 19 -5.86 4.00 3.81
C LEU A 19 -6.39 3.24 2.59
N VAL A 20 -7.71 3.19 2.43
CA VAL A 20 -8.30 2.47 1.30
C VAL A 20 -7.84 3.11 -0.02
N LEU A 21 -7.85 4.44 -0.10
CA LEU A 21 -7.45 5.13 -1.32
C LEU A 21 -5.98 4.89 -1.65
N VAL A 22 -5.10 5.00 -0.66
CA VAL A 22 -3.67 4.79 -0.86
C VAL A 22 -3.40 3.35 -1.27
N ALA A 23 -4.00 2.40 -0.56
CA ALA A 23 -3.78 0.99 -0.85
C ALA A 23 -4.28 0.63 -2.25
N ALA A 24 -5.45 1.14 -2.63
CA ALA A 24 -6.01 0.84 -3.95
C ALA A 24 -5.13 1.41 -5.07
N LYS A 25 -4.65 2.64 -4.88
CA LYS A 25 -3.80 3.27 -5.89
C LYS A 25 -2.47 2.53 -6.03
N ARG A 26 -1.86 2.17 -4.90
CA ARG A 26 -0.58 1.46 -4.94
C ARG A 26 -0.76 0.05 -5.51
N ALA A 27 -1.83 -0.64 -5.12
CA ALA A 27 -2.10 -1.98 -5.65
C ALA A 27 -2.26 -1.95 -7.17
N ARG A 28 -2.94 -0.93 -7.68
CA ARG A 28 -3.11 -0.76 -9.12
C ARG A 28 -1.78 -0.58 -9.81
N ARG A 29 -0.89 0.22 -9.23
CA ARG A 29 0.44 0.43 -9.80
C ARG A 29 1.26 -0.86 -9.82
N ILE A 30 1.21 -1.63 -8.72
CA ILE A 30 1.92 -2.91 -8.65
C ILE A 30 1.37 -3.88 -9.70
N ALA A 31 0.04 -3.95 -9.83
CA ALA A 31 -0.59 -4.82 -10.82
C ALA A 31 -0.19 -4.45 -12.24
N ASN A 32 0.12 -3.17 -12.47
CA ASN A 32 0.52 -2.67 -13.78
C ASN A 32 2.03 -2.66 -13.98
N GLY A 33 2.79 -3.31 -13.10
CA GLY A 33 4.21 -3.51 -13.31
C GLY A 33 5.14 -2.70 -12.43
N ALA A 34 4.62 -1.89 -11.50
CA ALA A 34 5.50 -1.14 -10.60
C ALA A 34 6.25 -2.11 -9.68
N GLN A 35 7.50 -1.78 -9.37
CA GLN A 35 8.33 -2.63 -8.55
C GLN A 35 7.88 -2.55 -7.09
N PRO A 36 7.54 -3.67 -6.44
CA PRO A 36 7.23 -3.65 -5.02
C PRO A 36 8.45 -3.23 -4.19
N LEU A 37 8.18 -2.54 -3.08
CA LEU A 37 9.22 -2.10 -2.16
C LEU A 37 9.47 -3.09 -1.02
N VAL A 38 8.71 -4.19 -0.99
CA VAL A 38 8.87 -5.28 -0.04
C VAL A 38 8.83 -6.59 -0.81
N ASP A 39 9.26 -7.69 -0.18
CA ASP A 39 9.19 -9.00 -0.81
C ASP A 39 7.75 -9.36 -1.12
N ARG A 40 7.52 -9.90 -2.31
CA ARG A 40 6.16 -10.28 -2.71
C ARG A 40 5.60 -11.44 -1.89
N GLU A 41 6.41 -12.43 -1.60
CA GLU A 41 6.01 -13.63 -0.85
C GLU A 41 4.73 -14.25 -1.39
N ASN A 42 4.54 -14.17 -2.70
CA ASN A 42 3.35 -14.67 -3.41
C ASN A 42 2.06 -13.96 -3.00
N ASP A 43 2.17 -12.77 -2.41
CA ASP A 43 1.01 -11.98 -2.01
C ASP A 43 0.39 -11.27 -3.21
N LYS A 44 -0.90 -11.00 -3.10
CA LYS A 44 -1.61 -10.21 -4.11
C LYS A 44 -1.20 -8.75 -3.99
N PRO A 45 -1.35 -7.96 -5.07
CA PRO A 45 -0.96 -6.54 -5.04
C PRO A 45 -1.56 -5.76 -3.88
N THR A 46 -2.80 -6.04 -3.50
CA THR A 46 -3.44 -5.35 -2.37
C THR A 46 -2.69 -5.61 -1.06
N VAL A 47 -2.30 -6.87 -0.84
CA VAL A 47 -1.56 -7.24 0.38
C VAL A 47 -0.19 -6.58 0.37
N ILE A 48 0.48 -6.59 -0.77
CA ILE A 48 1.79 -5.96 -0.91
C ILE A 48 1.68 -4.46 -0.59
N ALA A 49 0.65 -3.81 -1.12
CA ALA A 49 0.45 -2.39 -0.88
C ALA A 49 0.24 -2.09 0.61
N LEU A 50 -0.55 -2.90 1.29
CA LEU A 50 -0.78 -2.71 2.73
C LEU A 50 0.50 -2.89 3.53
N ARG A 51 1.33 -3.86 3.15
CA ARG A 51 2.61 -4.06 3.83
C ARG A 51 3.53 -2.87 3.61
N GLU A 52 3.56 -2.31 2.41
CA GLU A 52 4.36 -1.13 2.14
C GLU A 52 3.92 0.05 3.00
N ILE A 53 2.61 0.23 3.15
CA ILE A 53 2.07 1.30 3.98
C ILE A 53 2.43 1.06 5.45
N ALA A 54 2.27 -0.16 5.93
CA ALA A 54 2.57 -0.49 7.32
C ALA A 54 4.03 -0.24 7.67
N GLU A 55 4.93 -0.42 6.69
CA GLU A 55 6.36 -0.19 6.93
C GLU A 55 6.78 1.24 6.68
N GLY A 56 5.84 2.11 6.33
CA GLY A 56 6.13 3.52 6.13
C GLY A 56 6.75 3.85 4.78
N LEU A 57 6.80 2.90 3.88
CA LEU A 57 7.39 3.11 2.55
C LEU A 57 6.46 3.84 1.61
N ILE A 58 5.16 3.71 1.83
CA ILE A 58 4.12 4.38 1.05
C ILE A 58 3.23 5.11 2.04
N THR A 59 2.96 6.38 1.76
CA THR A 59 2.17 7.22 2.64
C THR A 59 1.07 7.93 1.85
N ARG A 60 0.29 8.76 2.55
CA ARG A 60 -0.79 9.53 1.95
C ARG A 60 -0.30 10.44 0.81
N ASP A 61 0.99 10.74 0.76
CA ASP A 61 1.54 11.58 -0.30
C ASP A 61 1.31 10.98 -1.68
N LEU A 62 1.13 9.66 -1.74
CA LEU A 62 0.84 8.99 -3.00
C LEU A 62 -0.43 9.53 -3.66
N LEU A 63 -1.39 10.00 -2.85
CA LEU A 63 -2.66 10.49 -3.38
C LEU A 63 -2.50 11.76 -4.22
N ALA A 64 -1.41 12.50 -4.02
CA ALA A 64 -1.13 13.70 -4.78
C ALA A 64 -0.52 13.40 -6.15
N GLU A 65 -0.10 12.16 -6.39
CA GLU A 65 0.52 11.80 -7.65
C GLU A 65 -0.54 11.41 -8.68
N ALA A 66 -0.26 11.71 -9.93
CA ALA A 66 -1.19 11.35 -11.00
C ALA A 66 -1.17 9.83 -11.22
N ASP A 67 -2.32 9.28 -11.56
CA ASP A 67 -2.39 7.88 -11.97
C ASP A 67 -1.79 7.72 -13.36
N GLN A 68 -1.17 6.59 -13.56
CA GLN A 68 -0.60 6.22 -14.85
C GLN A 68 -1.54 5.32 -15.63
#